data_e7b5dc080286b7f5a5d33beab14c2987
#
_entry.id   e7b5dc080286b7f5a5d33beab14c2987
#
_cell.length_a   1.000
_cell.length_b   1.000
_cell.length_c   1.000
_cell.angle_alpha   90.00
_cell.angle_beta   90.00
_cell.angle_gamma   90.00
#
_symmetry.space_group_name_H-M   'P 1'
#
loop_
_entity.id
_entity.type
_entity.pdbx_description
1 polymer ?
#
loop_
_entity_poly.entity_id
_entity_poly.type
_entity_poly.pdbx_seq_one_letter_code
_entity_poly.pdbx_strand_id
1 'polypeptide(L)'
;MYIFVFVRIEEELKLDYSDVLFRPKRSTLKSRKDVNLKRTYRFKYSNNEWSGIPIMAANMDGVGELGVAEKLSEYGMITCLTKQHDIKKIKQFKKVKSIYQNIALSIGTKKEDFQNLDKVLKEFSFIK
;
A
#
# COMPACT_ATOMS: atom_id res chain seq x y z
N MET A 1 -4.50 -7.44 -42.80
CA MET A 1 -5.45 -7.73 -41.70
C MET A 1 -5.47 -6.49 -40.78
N TYR A 2 -6.49 -5.66 -40.91
CA TYR A 2 -6.65 -4.43 -40.12
C TYR A 2 -7.26 -4.84 -38.78
N ILE A 3 -6.51 -4.61 -37.69
CA ILE A 3 -7.04 -4.77 -36.33
C ILE A 3 -7.83 -3.49 -36.03
N PHE A 4 -9.15 -3.57 -36.05
CA PHE A 4 -9.99 -2.48 -35.54
C PHE A 4 -9.89 -2.48 -34.02
N VAL A 5 -9.12 -1.54 -33.48
CA VAL A 5 -9.12 -1.25 -32.05
C VAL A 5 -10.38 -0.43 -31.76
N PHE A 6 -11.38 -1.05 -31.17
CA PHE A 6 -12.54 -0.32 -30.67
C PHE A 6 -12.11 0.48 -29.42
N VAL A 7 -11.99 1.79 -29.58
CA VAL A 7 -11.81 2.69 -28.44
C VAL A 7 -13.18 2.84 -27.77
N ARG A 8 -13.29 2.40 -26.53
CA ARG A 8 -14.47 2.63 -25.70
C ARG A 8 -14.39 4.05 -25.13
N ILE A 9 -15.34 4.90 -25.51
CA ILE A 9 -15.51 6.23 -24.94
C ILE A 9 -16.57 6.11 -23.84
N GLU A 10 -16.22 6.54 -22.62
CA GLU A 10 -17.16 6.64 -21.50
C GLU A 10 -17.55 8.11 -21.33
N GLU A 11 -18.84 8.40 -21.37
CA GLU A 11 -19.37 9.77 -21.25
C GLU A 11 -19.54 10.22 -19.79
N GLU A 12 -19.28 9.30 -18.83
CA GLU A 12 -19.36 9.64 -17.41
C GLU A 12 -18.34 10.71 -17.02
N LEU A 13 -18.78 11.67 -16.21
CA LEU A 13 -17.91 12.70 -15.67
C LEU A 13 -16.84 12.06 -14.79
N LYS A 14 -15.58 12.20 -15.18
CA LYS A 14 -14.41 11.77 -14.41
C LYS A 14 -13.80 12.99 -13.73
N LEU A 15 -13.92 13.06 -12.41
CA LEU A 15 -13.38 14.17 -11.62
C LEU A 15 -11.92 13.88 -11.22
N ASP A 16 -11.09 14.92 -11.29
CA ASP A 16 -9.75 14.93 -10.72
C ASP A 16 -9.74 15.69 -9.39
N TYR A 17 -8.61 15.70 -8.69
CA TYR A 17 -8.45 16.43 -7.42
C TYR A 17 -8.65 17.94 -7.56
N SER A 18 -8.35 18.50 -8.74
CA SER A 18 -8.60 19.90 -9.07
C SER A 18 -10.07 20.27 -9.18
N ASP A 19 -10.93 19.28 -9.39
CA ASP A 19 -12.37 19.47 -9.64
C ASP A 19 -13.21 19.38 -8.36
N VAL A 20 -12.58 19.05 -7.22
CA VAL A 20 -13.27 18.79 -5.96
C VAL A 20 -12.70 19.59 -4.80
N LEU A 21 -13.57 19.94 -3.85
CA LEU A 21 -13.20 20.59 -2.60
C LEU A 21 -13.83 19.86 -1.42
N PHE A 22 -13.14 19.88 -0.27
CA PHE A 22 -13.73 19.40 0.96
C PHE A 22 -14.88 20.32 1.40
N ARG A 23 -16.07 19.76 1.56
CA ARG A 23 -17.18 20.47 2.16
C ARG A 23 -16.97 20.59 3.67
N PRO A 24 -16.90 21.80 4.24
CA PRO A 24 -16.78 21.98 5.68
C PRO A 24 -17.96 21.32 6.41
N LYS A 25 -17.66 20.62 7.49
CA LYS A 25 -18.67 20.04 8.39
C LYS A 25 -18.46 20.57 9.80
N ARG A 26 -19.54 20.61 10.59
CA ARG A 26 -19.43 20.92 12.02
C ARG A 26 -18.64 19.80 12.71
N SER A 27 -17.74 20.21 13.60
CA SER A 27 -16.99 19.30 14.45
C SER A 27 -17.42 19.46 15.90
N THR A 28 -17.49 18.38 16.64
CA THR A 28 -17.69 18.36 18.09
C THR A 28 -16.36 18.38 18.85
N LEU A 29 -15.24 18.23 18.12
CA LEU A 29 -13.91 18.22 18.69
C LEU A 29 -13.47 19.62 19.12
N LYS A 30 -12.91 19.73 20.31
CA LYS A 30 -12.42 21.00 20.88
C LYS A 30 -11.01 21.35 20.41
N SER A 31 -10.20 20.35 20.09
CA SER A 31 -8.80 20.51 19.68
C SER A 31 -8.44 19.61 18.51
N ARG A 32 -7.48 20.03 17.70
CA ARG A 32 -6.85 19.15 16.66
C ARG A 32 -6.18 17.92 17.28
N LYS A 33 -5.74 18.00 18.53
CA LYS A 33 -5.14 16.88 19.27
C LYS A 33 -6.14 15.76 19.57
N ASP A 34 -7.44 16.07 19.57
CA ASP A 34 -8.51 15.10 19.84
C ASP A 34 -8.86 14.28 18.60
N VAL A 35 -8.26 14.58 17.44
CA VAL A 35 -8.51 13.86 16.18
C VAL A 35 -7.82 12.51 16.20
N ASN A 36 -8.59 11.43 16.12
CA ASN A 36 -8.07 10.08 15.92
C ASN A 36 -8.04 9.77 14.42
N LEU A 37 -6.83 9.63 13.86
CA LEU A 37 -6.61 9.29 12.45
C LEU A 37 -6.62 7.79 12.18
N LYS A 38 -6.52 6.95 13.22
CA LYS A 38 -6.52 5.49 13.04
C LYS A 38 -7.86 4.99 12.52
N ARG A 39 -7.81 4.07 11.59
CA ARG A 39 -8.96 3.37 11.00
C ARG A 39 -8.65 1.90 10.92
N THR A 40 -9.68 1.07 11.01
CA THR A 40 -9.58 -0.38 10.83
C THR A 40 -10.24 -0.77 9.51
N TYR A 41 -9.54 -1.52 8.70
CA TYR A 41 -10.02 -2.05 7.42
C TYR A 41 -9.95 -3.56 7.42
N ARG A 42 -11.01 -4.19 6.96
CA ARG A 42 -11.04 -5.63 6.67
C ARG A 42 -10.87 -5.82 5.16
N PHE A 43 -9.84 -6.55 4.78
CA PHE A 43 -9.58 -6.81 3.36
C PHE A 43 -10.55 -7.83 2.79
N LYS A 44 -11.16 -7.48 1.65
CA LYS A 44 -12.25 -8.24 1.03
C LYS A 44 -11.91 -9.71 0.74
N TYR A 45 -10.69 -9.98 0.33
CA TYR A 45 -10.29 -11.30 -0.18
C TYR A 45 -9.51 -12.15 0.82
N SER A 46 -8.80 -11.54 1.75
CA SER A 46 -7.99 -12.26 2.75
C SER A 46 -8.68 -12.41 4.09
N ASN A 47 -9.78 -11.68 4.34
CA ASN A 47 -10.41 -11.54 5.66
C ASN A 47 -9.49 -11.01 6.77
N ASN A 48 -8.27 -10.60 6.43
CA ASN A 48 -7.36 -10.00 7.39
C ASN A 48 -7.81 -8.58 7.72
N GLU A 49 -7.53 -8.17 8.96
CA GLU A 49 -7.75 -6.80 9.40
C GLU A 49 -6.42 -6.07 9.53
N TRP A 50 -6.43 -4.81 9.15
CA TRP A 50 -5.35 -3.88 9.38
C TRP A 50 -5.88 -2.63 10.06
N SER A 51 -5.18 -2.14 11.08
CA SER A 51 -5.54 -0.93 11.82
C SER A 51 -4.35 0.03 11.88
N GLY A 52 -4.57 1.25 11.40
CA GLY A 52 -3.52 2.26 11.35
C GLY A 52 -3.99 3.56 10.74
N ILE A 53 -3.06 4.45 10.44
CA ILE A 53 -3.34 5.68 9.68
C ILE A 53 -3.36 5.32 8.20
N PRO A 54 -4.47 5.55 7.46
CA PRO A 54 -4.66 5.08 6.09
C PRO A 54 -3.87 5.92 5.08
N ILE A 55 -2.56 5.94 5.25
CA ILE A 55 -1.59 6.54 4.33
C ILE A 55 -0.63 5.45 3.89
N MET A 56 -0.39 5.36 2.60
CA MET A 56 0.53 4.39 2.00
C MET A 56 1.60 5.12 1.21
N ALA A 57 2.86 4.88 1.55
CA ALA A 57 3.98 5.34 0.73
C ALA A 57 4.03 4.54 -0.57
N ALA A 58 4.23 5.25 -1.68
CA ALA A 58 4.25 4.67 -3.03
C ALA A 58 5.45 3.73 -3.24
N ASN A 59 5.29 2.80 -4.18
CA ASN A 59 6.32 1.84 -4.60
C ASN A 59 7.35 2.46 -5.56
N MET A 60 7.83 3.64 -5.23
CA MET A 60 8.80 4.41 -6.02
C MET A 60 10.19 4.31 -5.40
N ASP A 61 11.23 4.45 -6.23
CA ASP A 61 12.61 4.50 -5.76
C ASP A 61 12.80 5.66 -4.76
N GLY A 62 13.53 5.39 -3.67
CA GLY A 62 13.72 6.32 -2.57
C GLY A 62 12.53 6.48 -1.63
N VAL A 63 11.36 5.90 -1.95
CA VAL A 63 10.13 5.94 -1.14
C VAL A 63 9.74 4.55 -0.67
N GLY A 64 9.62 3.59 -1.59
CA GLY A 64 9.22 2.21 -1.31
C GLY A 64 10.37 1.35 -0.79
N GLU A 65 11.03 1.77 0.27
CA GLU A 65 12.21 1.12 0.84
C GLU A 65 12.01 0.68 2.30
N LEU A 66 12.81 -0.31 2.74
CA LEU A 66 12.71 -0.87 4.09
C LEU A 66 12.98 0.16 5.19
N GLY A 67 13.90 1.11 4.96
CA GLY A 67 14.17 2.19 5.90
C GLY A 67 12.99 3.13 6.09
N VAL A 68 12.30 3.47 5.00
CA VAL A 68 11.05 4.25 5.03
C VAL A 68 9.93 3.47 5.68
N ALA A 69 9.81 2.16 5.36
CA ALA A 69 8.83 1.27 5.98
C ALA A 69 8.98 1.19 7.49
N GLU A 70 10.21 1.12 7.99
CA GLU A 70 10.50 1.16 9.43
C GLU A 70 9.95 2.44 10.07
N LYS A 71 10.26 3.59 9.48
CA LYS A 71 9.84 4.88 10.03
C LYS A 71 8.33 5.09 9.95
N LEU A 72 7.71 4.76 8.85
CA LEU A 72 6.26 4.91 8.69
C LEU A 72 5.47 3.93 9.57
N SER A 73 6.02 2.74 9.84
CA SER A 73 5.37 1.78 10.73
C SER A 73 5.25 2.27 12.18
N GLU A 74 6.17 3.13 12.63
CA GLU A 74 6.10 3.77 13.95
C GLU A 74 4.82 4.62 14.10
N TYR A 75 4.30 5.14 12.99
CA TYR A 75 3.04 5.90 12.92
C TYR A 75 1.84 5.02 12.50
N GLY A 76 2.02 3.72 12.31
CA GLY A 76 0.98 2.83 11.83
C GLY A 76 0.56 3.10 10.38
N MET A 77 1.49 3.56 9.53
CA MET A 77 1.29 3.78 8.10
C MET A 77 1.87 2.62 7.29
N ILE A 78 1.41 2.44 6.06
CA ILE A 78 1.86 1.38 5.16
C ILE A 78 2.94 1.90 4.21
N THR A 79 3.89 1.04 3.85
CA THR A 79 4.84 1.30 2.77
C THR A 79 4.72 0.21 1.72
N CYS A 80 4.49 0.61 0.46
CA CYS A 80 4.53 -0.29 -0.67
C CYS A 80 5.96 -0.40 -1.18
N LEU A 81 6.59 -1.55 -0.95
CA LEU A 81 7.98 -1.77 -1.37
C LEU A 81 8.07 -1.90 -2.90
N THR A 82 9.15 -1.37 -3.49
CA THR A 82 9.41 -1.52 -4.92
C THR A 82 9.59 -2.99 -5.30
N LYS A 83 9.29 -3.36 -6.54
CA LYS A 83 9.45 -4.75 -7.03
C LYS A 83 10.92 -5.22 -7.08
N GLN A 84 11.87 -4.31 -6.99
CA GLN A 84 13.31 -4.61 -7.05
C GLN A 84 13.89 -5.03 -5.70
N HIS A 85 13.07 -5.13 -4.65
CA HIS A 85 13.58 -5.61 -3.36
C HIS A 85 13.98 -7.08 -3.45
N ASP A 86 15.29 -7.30 -3.34
CA ASP A 86 15.86 -8.63 -3.21
C ASP A 86 15.42 -9.28 -1.88
N ILE A 87 14.99 -10.53 -1.95
CA ILE A 87 14.67 -11.38 -0.79
C ILE A 87 15.79 -11.34 0.24
N LYS A 88 17.06 -11.32 -0.21
CA LYS A 88 18.23 -11.23 0.68
C LYS A 88 18.24 -9.95 1.49
N LYS A 89 17.90 -8.81 0.88
CA LYS A 89 17.82 -7.52 1.60
C LYS A 89 16.72 -7.53 2.64
N ILE A 90 15.55 -8.11 2.32
CA ILE A 90 14.46 -8.24 3.28
C ILE A 90 14.87 -9.15 4.45
N LYS A 91 15.56 -10.28 4.20
CA LYS A 91 16.07 -11.18 5.23
C LYS A 91 17.07 -10.52 6.18
N GLN A 92 17.98 -9.73 5.62
CA GLN A 92 19.00 -9.02 6.39
C GLN A 92 18.41 -7.89 7.24
N PHE A 93 17.21 -7.44 6.93
CA PHE A 93 16.56 -6.38 7.68
C PHE A 93 16.00 -6.92 9.01
N LYS A 94 16.73 -6.68 10.10
CA LYS A 94 16.45 -7.25 11.44
C LYS A 94 15.04 -6.96 11.97
N LYS A 95 14.43 -5.86 11.54
CA LYS A 95 13.12 -5.39 12.02
C LYS A 95 11.95 -5.83 11.13
N VAL A 96 12.16 -6.65 10.11
CA VAL A 96 11.09 -7.06 9.19
C VAL A 96 9.88 -7.66 9.92
N LYS A 97 10.13 -8.46 10.97
CA LYS A 97 9.06 -9.09 11.77
C LYS A 97 8.21 -8.09 12.57
N SER A 98 8.73 -6.92 12.88
CA SER A 98 7.98 -5.89 13.61
C SER A 98 7.16 -4.99 12.72
N ILE A 99 7.53 -4.89 11.44
CA ILE A 99 6.89 -3.96 10.50
C ILE A 99 6.07 -4.66 9.38
N TYR A 100 6.06 -6.01 9.34
CA TYR A 100 5.44 -6.75 8.22
C TYR A 100 3.98 -6.42 7.97
N GLN A 101 3.21 -6.09 9.01
CA GLN A 101 1.80 -5.70 8.88
C GLN A 101 1.61 -4.36 8.14
N ASN A 102 2.68 -3.57 8.07
CA ASN A 102 2.70 -2.25 7.45
C ASN A 102 3.49 -2.23 6.14
N ILE A 103 3.73 -3.39 5.55
CA ILE A 103 4.42 -3.54 4.28
C ILE A 103 3.47 -4.15 3.24
N ALA A 104 3.45 -3.57 2.05
CA ALA A 104 2.89 -4.17 0.85
C ALA A 104 4.02 -4.43 -0.15
N LEU A 105 3.94 -5.54 -0.88
CA LEU A 105 4.91 -5.90 -1.91
C LEU A 105 4.38 -5.57 -3.29
N SER A 106 5.20 -4.92 -4.12
CA SER A 106 4.88 -4.71 -5.53
C SER A 106 5.44 -5.85 -6.37
N ILE A 107 4.63 -6.34 -7.28
CA ILE A 107 5.03 -7.34 -8.28
C ILE A 107 4.63 -6.86 -9.68
N GLY A 108 5.29 -7.40 -10.71
CA GLY A 108 4.82 -7.30 -12.09
C GLY A 108 3.76 -8.36 -12.39
N THR A 109 3.30 -8.39 -13.64
CA THR A 109 2.24 -9.30 -14.12
C THR A 109 2.77 -10.51 -14.88
N LYS A 110 4.08 -10.67 -15.01
CA LYS A 110 4.70 -11.79 -15.69
C LYS A 110 4.72 -13.03 -14.79
N LYS A 111 4.72 -14.21 -15.40
CA LYS A 111 4.80 -15.49 -14.69
C LYS A 111 5.98 -15.57 -13.70
N GLU A 112 7.12 -15.00 -14.09
CA GLU A 112 8.32 -14.93 -13.24
C GLU A 112 8.11 -14.10 -11.98
N ASP A 113 7.35 -13.01 -12.08
CA ASP A 113 7.04 -12.13 -10.94
C ASP A 113 6.22 -12.88 -9.88
N PHE A 114 5.22 -13.67 -10.32
CA PHE A 114 4.44 -14.53 -9.42
C PHE A 114 5.30 -15.62 -8.78
N GLN A 115 6.21 -16.26 -9.54
CA GLN A 115 7.13 -17.23 -8.97
C GLN A 115 8.06 -16.63 -7.92
N ASN A 116 8.48 -15.38 -8.12
CA ASN A 116 9.31 -14.67 -7.15
C ASN A 116 8.49 -14.30 -5.90
N LEU A 117 7.23 -13.87 -6.05
CA LEU A 117 6.32 -13.66 -4.92
C LEU A 117 6.15 -14.94 -4.11
N ASP A 118 5.91 -16.07 -4.74
CA ASP A 118 5.77 -17.37 -4.06
C ASP A 118 7.01 -17.73 -3.23
N LYS A 119 8.21 -17.43 -3.75
CA LYS A 119 9.45 -17.62 -2.98
C LYS A 119 9.51 -16.71 -1.76
N VAL A 120 9.10 -15.43 -1.91
CA VAL A 120 9.05 -14.48 -0.80
C VAL A 120 8.06 -14.95 0.27
N LEU A 121 6.85 -15.33 -0.12
CA LEU A 121 5.82 -15.79 0.82
C LEU A 121 6.19 -17.08 1.55
N LYS A 122 6.85 -18.02 0.86
CA LYS A 122 7.37 -19.25 1.50
C LYS A 122 8.47 -18.95 2.51
N GLU A 123 9.34 -18.02 2.20
CA GLU A 123 10.45 -17.63 3.07
C GLU A 123 9.98 -16.84 4.31
N PHE A 124 8.98 -16.00 4.13
CA PHE A 124 8.40 -15.17 5.18
C PHE A 124 6.98 -15.66 5.53
N SER A 125 6.90 -16.84 6.14
CA SER A 125 5.62 -17.49 6.52
C SER A 125 4.72 -16.66 7.45
N PHE A 126 5.22 -15.56 8.01
CA PHE A 126 4.47 -14.60 8.80
C PHE A 126 3.78 -13.50 7.95
N ILE A 127 4.11 -13.38 6.65
CA ILE A 127 3.37 -12.55 5.69
C ILE A 127 2.21 -13.41 5.19
N LYS A 128 0.99 -13.06 5.57
CA LYS A 128 -0.22 -13.80 5.19
C LYS A 128 -1.02 -13.01 4.16
#